data_da99d5c73c28636b76707769af20ea13
#
_entry.id   da99d5c73c28636b76707769af20ea13
#
_cell.length_a   1.000
_cell.length_b   1.000
_cell.length_c   1.000
_cell.angle_alpha   90.00
_cell.angle_beta   90.00
_cell.angle_gamma   90.00
#
_symmetry.space_group_name_H-M   'P 1'
#
loop_
_entity.id
_entity.type
_entity.pdbx_description
1 polymer ?
#
loop_
_entity_poly.entity_id
_entity_poly.type
_entity_poly.pdbx_seq_one_letter_code
_entity_poly.pdbx_strand_id
1 'polypeptide(L)'
;MPKNPITDVWQFLTATTSDYLDLGAWRFLILALFWGLMIASLVVAFRNWQDDPGQRTGRYIGIWIVRVLIGCMWFEGMLWKLPLPLSDGLQYWTEQEATRAAFEFHRVFVKEFLLPHLSLFGPFVFLAELTFATSMILGLAVRAVSVLAIAFVLQLWLGIYRPGDPAEWPWSYMFLAMLMFLSALEGAGRCLGLDAWLRRRIPAVRDGKGLLGWFLQIAG
;
A
#
# COMPACT_ATOMS: atom_id res chain seq x y z
N MET A 1 -11.02 22.60 -15.77
CA MET A 1 -9.61 22.75 -16.21
C MET A 1 -9.17 21.41 -16.83
N PRO A 2 -8.32 21.39 -17.84
CA PRO A 2 -7.78 20.13 -18.34
C PRO A 2 -7.04 19.41 -17.20
N LYS A 3 -7.27 18.09 -17.04
CA LYS A 3 -6.56 17.28 -16.05
C LYS A 3 -5.07 17.33 -16.34
N ASN A 4 -4.29 17.73 -15.36
CA ASN A 4 -2.82 17.83 -15.47
C ASN A 4 -2.22 16.98 -14.33
N PRO A 5 -1.44 15.95 -14.65
CA PRO A 5 -0.89 15.04 -13.64
C PRO A 5 -0.01 15.75 -12.60
N ILE A 6 0.67 16.83 -12.98
CA ILE A 6 1.46 17.62 -12.01
C ILE A 6 0.54 18.34 -11.01
N THR A 7 -0.59 18.86 -11.47
CA THR A 7 -1.60 19.47 -10.61
C THR A 7 -2.21 18.46 -9.67
N ASP A 8 -2.51 17.25 -10.18
CA ASP A 8 -3.12 16.17 -9.37
C ASP A 8 -2.14 15.72 -8.26
N VAL A 9 -0.86 15.53 -8.59
CA VAL A 9 0.18 15.25 -7.57
C VAL A 9 0.29 16.39 -6.55
N TRP A 10 0.28 17.65 -7.00
CA TRP A 10 0.32 18.79 -6.09
C TRP A 10 -0.88 18.83 -5.15
N GLN A 11 -2.08 18.59 -5.68
CA GLN A 11 -3.30 18.53 -4.87
C GLN A 11 -3.26 17.41 -3.84
N PHE A 12 -2.73 16.23 -4.20
CA PHE A 12 -2.50 15.15 -3.26
C PHE A 12 -1.53 15.57 -2.14
N LEU A 13 -0.38 16.16 -2.48
CA LEU A 13 0.64 16.56 -1.51
C LEU A 13 0.21 17.72 -0.60
N THR A 14 -0.87 18.42 -0.95
CA THR A 14 -1.41 19.56 -0.20
C THR A 14 -2.80 19.31 0.41
N ALA A 15 -3.31 18.07 0.32
CA ALA A 15 -4.63 17.67 0.78
C ALA A 15 -5.78 18.51 0.20
N THR A 16 -5.73 18.76 -1.12
CA THR A 16 -6.74 19.54 -1.84
C THR A 16 -7.44 18.74 -2.95
N THR A 17 -7.25 17.41 -3.02
CA THR A 17 -8.07 16.50 -3.85
C THR A 17 -9.48 16.40 -3.29
N SER A 18 -10.45 15.94 -4.11
CA SER A 18 -11.82 15.68 -3.67
C SER A 18 -11.86 14.80 -2.43
N ASP A 19 -11.15 13.67 -2.45
CA ASP A 19 -11.14 12.69 -1.35
C ASP A 19 -10.66 13.31 -0.02
N TYR A 20 -9.68 14.21 -0.08
CA TYR A 20 -9.24 14.94 1.10
C TYR A 20 -10.28 15.99 1.55
N LEU A 21 -10.92 16.70 0.62
CA LEU A 21 -11.89 17.75 0.95
C LEU A 21 -13.11 17.17 1.66
N ASP A 22 -13.54 15.97 1.29
CA ASP A 22 -14.65 15.26 1.92
C ASP A 22 -14.38 14.90 3.40
N LEU A 23 -13.11 14.86 3.81
CA LEU A 23 -12.72 14.61 5.20
C LEU A 23 -12.77 15.86 6.11
N GLY A 24 -13.04 17.03 5.56
CA GLY A 24 -13.04 18.28 6.34
C GLY A 24 -11.72 18.51 7.07
N ALA A 25 -11.75 18.75 8.39
CA ALA A 25 -10.55 18.98 9.19
C ALA A 25 -9.65 17.74 9.34
N TRP A 26 -10.22 16.53 9.25
CA TRP A 26 -9.45 15.28 9.37
C TRP A 26 -8.41 15.10 8.26
N ARG A 27 -8.59 15.76 7.11
CA ARG A 27 -7.60 15.76 6.02
C ARG A 27 -6.20 16.15 6.47
N PHE A 28 -6.09 17.09 7.42
CA PHE A 28 -4.78 17.53 7.90
C PHE A 28 -4.08 16.47 8.75
N LEU A 29 -4.84 15.63 9.48
CA LEU A 29 -4.27 14.49 10.20
C LEU A 29 -3.72 13.43 9.22
N ILE A 30 -4.49 13.13 8.17
CA ILE A 30 -4.06 12.18 7.14
C ILE A 30 -2.86 12.72 6.37
N LEU A 31 -2.85 14.01 6.03
CA LEU A 31 -1.70 14.66 5.41
C LEU A 31 -0.46 14.61 6.32
N ALA A 32 -0.63 14.89 7.62
CA ALA A 32 0.46 14.80 8.58
C ALA A 32 1.00 13.37 8.71
N LEU A 33 0.14 12.34 8.66
CA LEU A 33 0.55 10.94 8.62
C LEU A 33 1.39 10.66 7.36
N PHE A 34 0.92 11.08 6.19
CA PHE A 34 1.66 10.92 4.94
C PHE A 34 3.07 11.53 5.02
N TRP A 35 3.16 12.80 5.37
CA TRP A 35 4.45 13.49 5.46
C TRP A 35 5.32 12.93 6.58
N GLY A 36 4.72 12.49 7.70
CA GLY A 36 5.44 11.79 8.76
C GLY A 36 6.10 10.50 8.27
N LEU A 37 5.38 9.68 7.47
CA LEU A 37 5.93 8.48 6.85
C LEU A 37 7.04 8.82 5.85
N MET A 38 6.86 9.85 5.01
CA MET A 38 7.86 10.29 4.05
C MET A 38 9.15 10.76 4.74
N ILE A 39 9.03 11.59 5.77
CA ILE A 39 10.17 12.06 6.55
C ILE A 39 10.86 10.89 7.25
N ALA A 40 10.11 9.97 7.86
CA ALA A 40 10.66 8.78 8.50
C ALA A 40 11.42 7.91 7.49
N SER A 41 10.87 7.71 6.28
CA SER A 41 11.54 6.98 5.20
C SER A 41 12.88 7.63 4.82
N LEU A 42 12.90 8.96 4.65
CA LEU A 42 14.11 9.71 4.34
C LEU A 42 15.16 9.60 5.46
N VAL A 43 14.73 9.72 6.72
CA VAL A 43 15.63 9.58 7.89
C VAL A 43 16.23 8.17 7.93
N VAL A 44 15.42 7.13 7.72
CA VAL A 44 15.88 5.73 7.68
C VAL A 44 16.86 5.52 6.53
N ALA A 45 16.53 6.02 5.34
CA ALA A 45 17.39 5.92 4.17
C ALA A 45 18.75 6.61 4.42
N PHE A 46 18.72 7.81 4.98
CA PHE A 46 19.94 8.56 5.30
C PHE A 46 20.80 7.84 6.35
N ARG A 47 20.20 7.27 7.40
CA ARG A 47 20.91 6.47 8.42
C ARG A 47 21.54 5.22 7.79
N ASN A 48 20.81 4.50 6.96
CA ASN A 48 21.36 3.35 6.24
C ASN A 48 22.50 3.75 5.32
N TRP A 49 22.38 4.86 4.61
CA TRP A 49 23.42 5.42 3.76
C TRP A 49 24.71 5.77 4.53
N GLN A 50 24.56 6.38 5.73
CA GLN A 50 25.70 6.73 6.57
C GLN A 50 26.38 5.51 7.18
N ASP A 51 25.56 4.60 7.74
CA ASP A 51 26.05 3.50 8.58
C ASP A 51 26.55 2.29 7.75
N ASP A 52 26.14 2.17 6.47
CA ASP A 52 26.44 1.01 5.63
C ASP A 52 26.89 1.44 4.21
N PRO A 53 28.23 1.41 3.95
CA PRO A 53 28.74 1.73 2.62
C PRO A 53 28.17 0.85 1.50
N GLY A 54 27.74 -0.39 1.80
CA GLY A 54 27.09 -1.29 0.83
C GLY A 54 25.76 -0.79 0.33
N GLN A 55 25.09 0.11 1.08
CA GLN A 55 23.84 0.76 0.67
C GLN A 55 24.04 1.91 -0.35
N ARG A 56 25.29 2.36 -0.57
CA ARG A 56 25.61 3.53 -1.40
C ARG A 56 25.72 3.18 -2.88
N THR A 57 24.68 2.54 -3.41
CA THR A 57 24.63 2.12 -4.82
C THR A 57 23.42 2.73 -5.53
N GLY A 58 23.58 3.03 -6.83
CA GLY A 58 22.47 3.50 -7.66
C GLY A 58 21.29 2.51 -7.70
N ARG A 59 21.58 1.19 -7.63
CA ARG A 59 20.56 0.15 -7.55
C ARG A 59 19.71 0.29 -6.29
N TYR A 60 20.32 0.47 -5.11
CA TYR A 60 19.57 0.58 -3.85
C TYR A 60 18.75 1.87 -3.76
N ILE A 61 19.28 2.97 -4.29
CA ILE A 61 18.52 4.22 -4.43
C ILE A 61 17.32 4.01 -5.35
N GLY A 62 17.51 3.38 -6.52
CA GLY A 62 16.44 3.10 -7.46
C GLY A 62 15.33 2.23 -6.86
N ILE A 63 15.70 1.15 -6.17
CA ILE A 63 14.74 0.28 -5.48
C ILE A 63 14.00 1.03 -4.36
N TRP A 64 14.70 1.85 -3.59
CA TRP A 64 14.08 2.69 -2.56
C TRP A 64 13.06 3.67 -3.14
N ILE A 65 13.40 4.37 -4.24
CA ILE A 65 12.49 5.30 -4.93
C ILE A 65 11.24 4.56 -5.41
N VAL A 66 11.40 3.46 -6.15
CA VAL A 66 10.27 2.68 -6.69
C VAL A 66 9.39 2.17 -5.56
N ARG A 67 9.96 1.64 -4.48
CA ARG A 67 9.23 1.16 -3.32
C ARG A 67 8.42 2.28 -2.65
N VAL A 68 9.01 3.47 -2.48
CA VAL A 68 8.31 4.63 -1.90
C VAL A 68 7.16 5.07 -2.80
N LEU A 69 7.36 5.11 -4.12
CA LEU A 69 6.29 5.44 -5.08
C LEU A 69 5.14 4.44 -5.02
N ILE A 70 5.42 3.14 -4.92
CA ILE A 70 4.38 2.12 -4.70
C ILE A 70 3.63 2.39 -3.40
N GLY A 71 4.33 2.75 -2.33
CA GLY A 71 3.71 3.12 -1.06
C GLY A 71 2.82 4.37 -1.16
N CYS A 72 3.21 5.37 -1.97
CA CYS A 72 2.38 6.53 -2.25
C CYS A 72 1.11 6.16 -3.03
N MET A 73 1.20 5.21 -3.99
CA MET A 73 0.01 4.71 -4.70
C MET A 73 -0.98 4.03 -3.75
N TRP A 74 -0.49 3.18 -2.83
CA TRP A 74 -1.34 2.57 -1.80
C TRP A 74 -1.94 3.61 -0.85
N PHE A 75 -1.16 4.63 -0.48
CA PHE A 75 -1.64 5.69 0.41
C PHE A 75 -2.76 6.51 -0.26
N GLU A 76 -2.60 6.86 -1.51
CA GLU A 76 -3.65 7.56 -2.27
C GLU A 76 -4.87 6.66 -2.45
N GLY A 77 -4.66 5.39 -2.80
CA GLY A 77 -5.73 4.40 -2.96
C GLY A 77 -6.59 4.18 -1.72
N MET A 78 -6.07 4.38 -0.49
CA MET A 78 -6.89 4.22 0.72
C MET A 78 -7.81 5.41 1.03
N LEU A 79 -7.57 6.61 0.44
CA LEU A 79 -8.28 7.84 0.83
C LEU A 79 -9.78 7.74 0.58
N TRP A 80 -10.20 7.19 -0.54
CA TRP A 80 -11.62 7.07 -0.90
C TRP A 80 -12.39 6.04 -0.06
N LYS A 81 -11.72 5.27 0.85
CA LYS A 81 -12.37 4.44 1.87
C LYS A 81 -12.81 5.26 3.09
N LEU A 82 -12.40 6.51 3.16
CA LEU A 82 -12.82 7.42 4.22
C LEU A 82 -14.09 8.19 3.81
N PRO A 83 -14.94 8.59 4.77
CA PRO A 83 -14.80 8.42 6.22
C PRO A 83 -15.13 6.99 6.69
N LEU A 84 -14.54 6.58 7.80
CA LEU A 84 -14.89 5.32 8.46
C LEU A 84 -16.21 5.47 9.23
N PRO A 85 -16.98 4.36 9.43
CA PRO A 85 -16.64 2.96 9.10
C PRO A 85 -16.94 2.57 7.65
N LEU A 86 -17.67 3.39 6.91
CA LEU A 86 -18.12 3.08 5.55
C LEU A 86 -18.20 4.37 4.73
N SER A 87 -17.52 4.40 3.59
CA SER A 87 -17.64 5.43 2.58
C SER A 87 -18.58 5.00 1.45
N ASP A 88 -19.19 5.97 0.77
CA ASP A 88 -20.06 5.71 -0.40
C ASP A 88 -19.28 4.98 -1.51
N GLY A 89 -18.00 5.33 -1.70
CA GLY A 89 -17.13 4.67 -2.66
C GLY A 89 -16.91 3.19 -2.35
N LEU A 90 -16.61 2.86 -1.09
CA LEU A 90 -16.43 1.47 -0.68
C LEU A 90 -17.71 0.65 -0.85
N GLN A 91 -18.87 1.21 -0.49
CA GLN A 91 -20.15 0.56 -0.69
C GLN A 91 -20.42 0.31 -2.18
N TYR A 92 -20.29 1.35 -3.01
CA TYR A 92 -20.49 1.24 -4.45
C TYR A 92 -19.63 0.13 -5.09
N TRP A 93 -18.33 0.11 -4.83
CA TRP A 93 -17.45 -0.87 -5.43
C TRP A 93 -17.71 -2.29 -4.92
N THR A 94 -18.08 -2.46 -3.64
CA THR A 94 -18.46 -3.78 -3.12
C THR A 94 -19.77 -4.29 -3.73
N GLU A 95 -20.72 -3.42 -4.01
CA GLU A 95 -21.95 -3.77 -4.75
C GLU A 95 -21.63 -4.19 -6.20
N GLN A 96 -20.66 -3.51 -6.85
CA GLN A 96 -20.18 -3.93 -8.18
C GLN A 96 -19.53 -5.32 -8.12
N GLU A 97 -18.72 -5.59 -7.10
CA GLU A 97 -18.09 -6.89 -6.89
C GLU A 97 -19.12 -8.01 -6.69
N ALA A 98 -20.16 -7.77 -5.90
CA ALA A 98 -21.28 -8.71 -5.69
C ALA A 98 -21.98 -9.13 -6.98
N THR A 99 -21.93 -8.30 -8.03
CA THR A 99 -22.58 -8.58 -9.32
C THR A 99 -21.63 -9.05 -10.40
N ARG A 100 -20.35 -8.66 -10.36
CA ARG A 100 -19.40 -8.80 -11.46
C ARG A 100 -18.28 -9.78 -11.21
N ALA A 101 -18.06 -10.21 -9.96
CA ALA A 101 -16.96 -11.11 -9.64
C ALA A 101 -16.94 -12.34 -10.56
N ALA A 102 -15.75 -12.72 -10.98
CA ALA A 102 -15.54 -13.76 -12.00
C ALA A 102 -16.11 -15.13 -11.60
N PHE A 103 -16.16 -15.41 -10.29
CA PHE A 103 -16.61 -16.69 -9.76
C PHE A 103 -17.91 -16.54 -8.97
N GLU A 104 -18.82 -17.51 -9.11
CA GLU A 104 -20.09 -17.51 -8.39
C GLU A 104 -19.91 -17.52 -6.87
N PHE A 105 -19.00 -18.36 -6.35
CA PHE A 105 -18.73 -18.40 -4.92
C PHE A 105 -18.28 -17.04 -4.37
N HIS A 106 -17.54 -16.27 -5.18
CA HIS A 106 -17.07 -14.93 -4.83
C HIS A 106 -18.24 -13.95 -4.77
N ARG A 107 -19.13 -13.96 -5.80
CA ARG A 107 -20.35 -13.13 -5.79
C ARG A 107 -21.23 -13.42 -4.59
N VAL A 108 -21.47 -14.70 -4.30
CA VAL A 108 -22.29 -15.12 -3.16
C VAL A 108 -21.65 -14.67 -1.84
N PHE A 109 -20.35 -14.87 -1.68
CA PHE A 109 -19.64 -14.42 -0.48
C PHE A 109 -19.76 -12.91 -0.26
N VAL A 110 -19.50 -12.12 -1.31
CA VAL A 110 -19.62 -10.66 -1.22
C VAL A 110 -21.05 -10.24 -0.91
N LYS A 111 -22.04 -10.80 -1.62
CA LYS A 111 -23.44 -10.42 -1.47
C LYS A 111 -24.03 -10.82 -0.12
N GLU A 112 -23.81 -12.06 0.30
CA GLU A 112 -24.48 -12.63 1.48
C GLU A 112 -23.71 -12.39 2.78
N PHE A 113 -22.39 -12.19 2.70
CA PHE A 113 -21.56 -12.02 3.90
C PHE A 113 -20.90 -10.64 3.98
N LEU A 114 -20.23 -10.17 2.93
CA LEU A 114 -19.45 -8.94 3.02
C LEU A 114 -20.34 -7.69 3.06
N LEU A 115 -21.29 -7.55 2.12
CA LEU A 115 -22.16 -6.39 2.01
C LEU A 115 -22.98 -6.13 3.30
N PRO A 116 -23.66 -7.12 3.91
CA PRO A 116 -24.41 -6.88 5.13
C PRO A 116 -23.58 -6.45 6.33
N HIS A 117 -22.27 -6.72 6.29
CA HIS A 117 -21.32 -6.41 7.37
C HIS A 117 -20.27 -5.39 6.94
N LEU A 118 -20.51 -4.63 5.87
CA LEU A 118 -19.49 -3.76 5.26
C LEU A 118 -18.98 -2.66 6.21
N SER A 119 -19.83 -2.15 7.09
CA SER A 119 -19.41 -1.22 8.15
C SER A 119 -18.40 -1.81 9.15
N LEU A 120 -18.39 -3.13 9.32
CA LEU A 120 -17.37 -3.82 10.09
C LEU A 120 -16.10 -4.05 9.27
N PHE A 121 -16.25 -4.41 7.99
CA PHE A 121 -15.11 -4.72 7.13
C PHE A 121 -14.40 -3.48 6.55
N GLY A 122 -15.09 -2.35 6.40
CA GLY A 122 -14.51 -1.12 5.89
C GLY A 122 -13.23 -0.68 6.60
N PRO A 123 -13.21 -0.61 7.95
CA PRO A 123 -11.99 -0.33 8.69
C PRO A 123 -10.84 -1.32 8.43
N PHE A 124 -11.13 -2.61 8.21
CA PHE A 124 -10.10 -3.61 7.89
C PHE A 124 -9.52 -3.40 6.50
N VAL A 125 -10.34 -3.05 5.51
CA VAL A 125 -9.87 -2.72 4.16
C VAL A 125 -8.97 -1.49 4.21
N PHE A 126 -9.41 -0.43 4.90
CA PHE A 126 -8.60 0.78 5.10
C PHE A 126 -7.26 0.47 5.79
N LEU A 127 -7.28 -0.29 6.89
CA LEU A 127 -6.07 -0.66 7.64
C LEU A 127 -5.14 -1.56 6.84
N ALA A 128 -5.66 -2.45 6.00
CA ALA A 128 -4.84 -3.27 5.10
C ALA A 128 -4.06 -2.39 4.12
N GLU A 129 -4.74 -1.47 3.42
CA GLU A 129 -4.09 -0.57 2.47
C GLU A 129 -3.13 0.41 3.15
N LEU A 130 -3.47 0.93 4.33
CA LEU A 130 -2.57 1.72 5.15
C LEU A 130 -1.32 0.92 5.56
N THR A 131 -1.48 -0.36 5.87
CA THR A 131 -0.37 -1.27 6.18
C THR A 131 0.52 -1.46 4.95
N PHE A 132 -0.07 -1.66 3.76
CA PHE A 132 0.68 -1.78 2.50
C PHE A 132 1.45 -0.48 2.21
N ALA A 133 0.80 0.67 2.32
CA ALA A 133 1.42 1.98 2.15
C ALA A 133 2.58 2.19 3.13
N THR A 134 2.35 1.97 4.42
CA THR A 134 3.34 2.18 5.48
C THR A 134 4.54 1.24 5.31
N SER A 135 4.29 -0.04 5.03
CA SER A 135 5.34 -1.02 4.76
C SER A 135 6.21 -0.60 3.58
N MET A 136 5.60 -0.19 2.47
CA MET A 136 6.33 0.23 1.28
C MET A 136 7.10 1.53 1.52
N ILE A 137 6.50 2.55 2.12
CA ILE A 137 7.18 3.82 2.39
C ILE A 137 8.38 3.62 3.32
N LEU A 138 8.19 2.92 4.45
CA LEU A 138 9.24 2.73 5.45
C LEU A 138 10.24 1.63 5.10
N GLY A 139 9.85 0.67 4.28
CA GLY A 139 10.64 -0.54 4.00
C GLY A 139 10.66 -1.52 5.16
N LEU A 140 9.49 -1.79 5.75
CA LEU A 140 9.32 -2.70 6.90
C LEU A 140 8.52 -3.94 6.51
N ALA A 141 9.07 -5.13 6.75
CA ALA A 141 8.43 -6.42 6.46
C ALA A 141 7.91 -6.54 5.01
N VAL A 142 8.68 -5.95 4.07
CA VAL A 142 8.24 -5.74 2.68
C VAL A 142 7.85 -7.04 1.99
N ARG A 143 8.54 -8.14 2.22
CA ARG A 143 8.22 -9.43 1.59
C ARG A 143 6.87 -9.98 2.01
N ALA A 144 6.63 -10.02 3.33
CA ALA A 144 5.36 -10.54 3.85
C ALA A 144 4.18 -9.66 3.42
N VAL A 145 4.34 -8.34 3.54
CA VAL A 145 3.30 -7.38 3.14
C VAL A 145 3.05 -7.42 1.64
N SER A 146 4.09 -7.61 0.81
CA SER A 146 3.90 -7.78 -0.63
C SER A 146 3.07 -9.00 -0.98
N VAL A 147 3.26 -10.13 -0.31
CA VAL A 147 2.45 -11.34 -0.53
C VAL A 147 0.97 -11.07 -0.21
N LEU A 148 0.70 -10.40 0.90
CA LEU A 148 -0.67 -10.04 1.28
C LEU A 148 -1.29 -9.04 0.27
N ALA A 149 -0.52 -8.05 -0.15
CA ALA A 149 -0.97 -7.06 -1.13
C ALA A 149 -1.23 -7.68 -2.51
N ILE A 150 -0.42 -8.66 -2.94
CA ILE A 150 -0.67 -9.41 -4.18
C ILE A 150 -2.01 -10.16 -4.07
N ALA A 151 -2.26 -10.88 -2.98
CA ALA A 151 -3.52 -11.58 -2.78
C ALA A 151 -4.71 -10.61 -2.80
N PHE A 152 -4.56 -9.44 -2.15
CA PHE A 152 -5.57 -8.39 -2.13
C PHE A 152 -5.85 -7.83 -3.53
N VAL A 153 -4.81 -7.51 -4.30
CA VAL A 153 -4.97 -7.01 -5.68
C VAL A 153 -5.58 -8.05 -6.61
N LEU A 154 -5.18 -9.32 -6.49
CA LEU A 154 -5.75 -10.40 -7.29
C LEU A 154 -7.23 -10.62 -6.97
N GLN A 155 -7.62 -10.50 -5.71
CA GLN A 155 -9.03 -10.56 -5.31
C GLN A 155 -9.81 -9.41 -5.96
N LEU A 156 -9.31 -8.17 -5.93
CA LEU A 156 -9.94 -7.02 -6.60
C LEU A 156 -10.02 -7.24 -8.11
N TRP A 157 -8.97 -7.71 -8.74
CA TRP A 157 -8.98 -8.01 -10.18
C TRP A 157 -10.06 -9.03 -10.55
N LEU A 158 -10.20 -10.10 -9.77
CA LEU A 158 -11.23 -11.12 -9.97
C LEU A 158 -12.64 -10.61 -9.61
N GLY A 159 -12.75 -9.63 -8.73
CA GLY A 159 -14.00 -9.11 -8.22
C GLY A 159 -14.61 -7.99 -9.06
N ILE A 160 -13.81 -7.01 -9.45
CA ILE A 160 -14.30 -5.76 -10.04
C ILE A 160 -13.81 -5.48 -11.48
N TYR A 161 -12.96 -6.35 -12.04
CA TYR A 161 -12.47 -6.16 -13.40
C TYR A 161 -13.63 -6.13 -14.41
N ARG A 162 -13.66 -5.08 -15.25
CA ARG A 162 -14.69 -4.87 -16.25
C ARG A 162 -14.08 -4.80 -17.65
N PRO A 163 -14.11 -5.92 -18.41
CA PRO A 163 -13.62 -5.90 -19.78
C PRO A 163 -14.45 -4.94 -20.65
N GLY A 164 -13.76 -4.11 -21.43
CA GLY A 164 -14.40 -3.17 -22.36
C GLY A 164 -14.81 -1.82 -21.76
N ASP A 165 -14.55 -1.57 -20.49
CA ASP A 165 -14.69 -0.23 -19.93
C ASP A 165 -13.49 0.63 -20.37
N PRO A 166 -13.71 1.74 -21.08
CA PRO A 166 -12.61 2.59 -21.55
C PRO A 166 -11.85 3.28 -20.41
N ALA A 167 -12.43 3.36 -19.20
CA ALA A 167 -11.77 3.88 -18.02
C ALA A 167 -10.91 2.84 -17.28
N GLU A 168 -11.11 1.56 -17.59
CA GLU A 168 -10.42 0.44 -16.95
C GLU A 168 -9.28 -0.08 -17.85
N TRP A 169 -8.06 0.13 -17.43
CA TRP A 169 -6.92 -0.52 -18.06
C TRP A 169 -6.79 -1.98 -17.55
N PRO A 170 -6.88 -3.01 -18.43
CA PRO A 170 -6.90 -4.41 -18.01
C PRO A 170 -5.69 -4.84 -17.19
N TRP A 171 -4.58 -4.15 -17.34
CA TRP A 171 -3.31 -4.48 -16.70
C TRP A 171 -3.07 -3.73 -15.38
N SER A 172 -3.94 -2.80 -14.97
CA SER A 172 -3.74 -1.96 -13.78
C SER A 172 -3.49 -2.79 -12.51
N TYR A 173 -4.37 -3.77 -12.25
CA TYR A 173 -4.22 -4.69 -11.12
C TYR A 173 -3.00 -5.58 -11.26
N MET A 174 -2.79 -6.15 -12.45
CA MET A 174 -1.64 -7.02 -12.71
C MET A 174 -0.32 -6.27 -12.60
N PHE A 175 -0.27 -5.02 -13.07
CA PHE A 175 0.92 -4.18 -12.95
C PHE A 175 1.27 -3.93 -11.48
N LEU A 176 0.28 -3.59 -10.65
CA LEU A 176 0.50 -3.40 -9.22
C LEU A 176 0.94 -4.71 -8.53
N ALA A 177 0.31 -5.85 -8.88
CA ALA A 177 0.73 -7.16 -8.37
C ALA A 177 2.18 -7.49 -8.77
N MET A 178 2.59 -7.19 -10.00
CA MET A 178 3.97 -7.37 -10.47
C MET A 178 4.97 -6.49 -9.71
N LEU A 179 4.62 -5.22 -9.45
CA LEU A 179 5.47 -4.32 -8.67
C LEU A 179 5.64 -4.81 -7.23
N MET A 180 4.57 -5.32 -6.61
CA MET A 180 4.64 -5.94 -5.28
C MET A 180 5.49 -7.22 -5.31
N PHE A 181 5.33 -8.07 -6.34
CA PHE A 181 6.12 -9.28 -6.51
C PHE A 181 7.63 -8.96 -6.67
N LEU A 182 7.98 -8.00 -7.51
CA LEU A 182 9.36 -7.54 -7.67
C LEU A 182 9.92 -6.98 -6.36
N SER A 183 9.11 -6.22 -5.61
CA SER A 183 9.52 -5.70 -4.28
C SER A 183 9.82 -6.82 -3.30
N ALA A 184 9.06 -7.92 -3.33
CA ALA A 184 9.31 -9.10 -2.50
C ALA A 184 10.58 -9.85 -2.94
N LEU A 185 10.77 -10.08 -4.25
CA LEU A 185 11.94 -10.76 -4.80
C LEU A 185 13.25 -10.03 -4.47
N GLU A 186 13.26 -8.72 -4.73
CA GLU A 186 14.41 -7.86 -4.45
C GLU A 186 14.69 -7.67 -2.95
N GLY A 187 13.74 -8.07 -2.08
CA GLY A 187 13.83 -7.73 -0.67
C GLY A 187 13.92 -6.21 -0.47
N ALA A 188 13.03 -5.46 -1.15
CA ALA A 188 13.14 -4.00 -1.28
C ALA A 188 13.20 -3.26 0.05
N GLY A 189 12.72 -3.85 1.14
CA GLY A 189 12.86 -3.31 2.50
C GLY A 189 14.31 -3.25 2.99
N ARG A 190 15.21 -4.07 2.40
CA ARG A 190 16.64 -4.07 2.69
C ARG A 190 17.42 -3.00 1.92
N CYS A 191 16.77 -2.32 0.97
CA CYS A 191 17.34 -1.23 0.20
C CYS A 191 16.96 0.10 0.84
N LEU A 192 17.85 0.68 1.66
CA LEU A 192 17.63 1.93 2.39
C LEU A 192 16.36 1.96 3.28
N GLY A 193 15.79 0.78 3.63
CA GLY A 193 14.58 0.66 4.42
C GLY A 193 14.82 0.21 5.87
N LEU A 194 13.72 0.13 6.64
CA LEU A 194 13.75 -0.33 8.03
C LEU A 194 14.22 -1.78 8.18
N ASP A 195 13.93 -2.66 7.21
CA ASP A 195 14.41 -4.04 7.26
C ASP A 195 15.95 -4.11 7.29
N ALA A 196 16.64 -3.25 6.52
CA ALA A 196 18.09 -3.14 6.58
C ALA A 196 18.58 -2.64 7.93
N TRP A 197 17.93 -1.60 8.45
CA TRP A 197 18.29 -0.99 9.74
C TRP A 197 18.07 -1.96 10.90
N LEU A 198 16.93 -2.67 10.94
CA LEU A 198 16.61 -3.66 11.97
C LEU A 198 17.61 -4.82 11.98
N ARG A 199 17.93 -5.37 10.79
CA ARG A 199 18.92 -6.46 10.67
C ARG A 199 20.31 -6.05 11.18
N ARG A 200 20.68 -4.80 10.99
CA ARG A 200 21.97 -4.30 11.45
C ARG A 200 21.98 -4.03 12.96
N ARG A 201 20.90 -3.46 13.50
CA ARG A 201 20.84 -3.00 14.90
C ARG A 201 20.38 -4.06 15.89
N ILE A 202 19.59 -5.03 15.45
CA ILE A 202 18.98 -6.04 16.32
C ILE A 202 19.56 -7.42 15.99
N PRO A 203 20.47 -7.96 16.82
CA PRO A 203 21.08 -9.27 16.57
C PRO A 203 20.04 -10.39 16.43
N ALA A 204 18.95 -10.35 17.22
CA ALA A 204 17.88 -11.34 17.12
C ALA A 204 17.24 -11.38 15.72
N VAL A 205 17.07 -10.23 15.05
CA VAL A 205 16.55 -10.15 13.67
C VAL A 205 17.57 -10.64 12.67
N ARG A 206 18.84 -10.27 12.84
CA ARG A 206 19.93 -10.73 11.98
C ARG A 206 20.08 -12.25 12.02
N ASP A 207 20.07 -12.82 13.23
CA ASP A 207 20.36 -14.23 13.47
C ASP A 207 19.07 -15.09 13.45
N GLY A 208 17.88 -14.50 13.27
CA GLY A 208 16.59 -15.19 13.27
C GLY A 208 16.22 -15.80 14.63
N LYS A 209 16.71 -15.22 15.73
CA LYS A 209 16.49 -15.77 17.09
C LYS A 209 15.17 -15.30 17.68
N GLY A 210 14.43 -16.27 18.23
CA GLY A 210 13.08 -16.04 18.77
C GLY A 210 12.02 -15.82 17.68
N LEU A 211 10.74 -15.88 18.06
CA LEU A 211 9.62 -15.80 17.10
C LEU A 211 9.63 -14.48 16.31
N LEU A 212 9.80 -13.35 16.98
CA LEU A 212 9.81 -12.03 16.34
C LEU A 212 11.05 -11.85 15.45
N GLY A 213 12.23 -12.28 15.91
CA GLY A 213 13.48 -12.20 15.12
C GLY A 213 13.38 -13.04 13.84
N TRP A 214 12.89 -14.27 13.96
CA TRP A 214 12.64 -15.16 12.82
C TRP A 214 11.63 -14.56 11.84
N PHE A 215 10.49 -14.06 12.36
CA PHE A 215 9.47 -13.43 11.51
C PHE A 215 10.04 -12.24 10.74
N LEU A 216 10.67 -11.28 11.40
CA LEU A 216 11.24 -10.09 10.74
C LEU A 216 12.40 -10.43 9.80
N GLN A 217 13.11 -11.52 10.05
CA GLN A 217 14.15 -12.01 9.14
C GLN A 217 13.57 -12.50 7.80
N ILE A 218 12.44 -13.19 7.83
CA ILE A 218 11.79 -13.73 6.63
C ILE A 218 10.94 -12.67 5.94
N ALA A 219 10.21 -11.88 6.73
CA ALA A 219 9.27 -10.87 6.26
C ALA A 219 9.94 -9.66 5.59
N GLY A 220 11.22 -9.39 5.92
CA GLY A 220 12.00 -8.24 5.39
C GLY A 220 13.02 -8.59 4.29
#